data_7ca537b4cccb60f16ecf817064143257
#
_entry.id   7ca537b4cccb60f16ecf817064143257
#
_cell.length_a   1.000
_cell.length_b   1.000
_cell.length_c   1.000
_cell.angle_alpha   90.00
_cell.angle_beta   90.00
_cell.angle_gamma   90.00
#
_symmetry.space_group_name_H-M   'P 1'
#
loop_
_entity.id
_entity.type
_entity.pdbx_description
1 polymer ?
#
loop_
_entity_poly.entity_id
_entity_poly.type
_entity_poly.pdbx_seq_one_letter_code
_entity_poly.pdbx_strand_id
1 'polypeptide(L)'
;MSICETMQLGFDLKVNVDYNSDWIYSRLDKEQRAAYRTYYGDYVSKEFNEKNLKGKALTEWKFQRYMRDYFATAHALDRNIGKILDFLDENGLAENTIVIYGSDQGFYLGEHGWFDKRFIYEESLRTPFMIRYPGVIKPGTVIEQSLLNIDWAPTLLEMAGVSVPQEIQGKSFSGLLQNKMINWRDHVYYHYYEYPQPHRVMPHFGIRTSKYKLVRFYGDQNFWELYNLEQDPQELNNIYKQFENSKLVKKLKEDLKVSVLEYKDDLATQIIQK
;
A
#
# COMPACT_ATOMS: atom_id res chain seq x y z
N MET A 1 -11.69 12.46 1.00
CA MET A 1 -11.91 11.21 1.79
C MET A 1 -13.40 11.04 1.95
N SER A 2 -14.02 10.15 1.22
CA SER A 2 -15.46 9.86 1.36
C SER A 2 -15.62 8.79 2.43
N ILE A 3 -16.21 9.16 3.56
CA ILE A 3 -16.61 8.18 4.58
C ILE A 3 -17.81 7.44 4.02
N CYS A 4 -17.68 6.15 3.75
CA CYS A 4 -18.80 5.33 3.34
C CYS A 4 -19.80 5.21 4.52
N GLU A 5 -21.08 5.47 4.28
CA GLU A 5 -22.12 5.39 5.33
C GLU A 5 -22.23 3.98 5.93
N THR A 6 -21.80 2.96 5.20
CA THR A 6 -21.80 1.56 5.62
C THR A 6 -20.51 1.12 6.32
N MET A 7 -19.55 2.03 6.51
CA MET A 7 -18.26 1.73 7.10
C MET A 7 -18.39 1.09 8.48
N GLN A 8 -18.05 -0.17 8.58
CA GLN A 8 -18.09 -0.92 9.83
C GLN A 8 -16.67 -1.17 10.32
N LEU A 9 -16.20 -0.35 11.25
CA LEU A 9 -14.95 -0.59 11.98
C LEU A 9 -15.05 -1.71 13.03
N GLY A 10 -16.01 -2.58 12.87
CA GLY A 10 -16.47 -3.48 13.93
C GLY A 10 -15.39 -4.36 14.53
N PHE A 11 -14.56 -4.97 13.72
CA PHE A 11 -13.58 -5.93 14.19
C PHE A 11 -12.22 -5.29 14.52
N ASP A 12 -11.84 -4.24 13.80
CA ASP A 12 -10.52 -3.65 13.90
C ASP A 12 -10.42 -2.51 14.92
N LEU A 13 -11.53 -1.81 15.20
CA LEU A 13 -11.58 -0.80 16.24
C LEU A 13 -12.11 -1.37 17.54
N LYS A 14 -11.21 -1.59 18.46
CA LYS A 14 -11.51 -2.19 19.75
C LYS A 14 -11.52 -1.09 20.82
N VAL A 15 -12.62 -1.01 21.54
CA VAL A 15 -12.83 -0.01 22.58
C VAL A 15 -12.76 -0.58 24.01
N ASN A 16 -12.65 -1.91 24.14
CA ASN A 16 -12.59 -2.60 25.43
C ASN A 16 -11.19 -3.17 25.69
N VAL A 17 -10.69 -3.05 26.88
CA VAL A 17 -9.37 -3.58 27.30
C VAL A 17 -9.32 -5.11 27.18
N ASP A 18 -10.40 -5.81 27.53
CA ASP A 18 -10.47 -7.27 27.49
C ASP A 18 -10.29 -7.85 26.09
N TYR A 19 -10.57 -7.05 25.09
CA TYR A 19 -10.48 -7.43 23.72
C TYR A 19 -9.02 -7.57 23.20
N ASN A 20 -8.10 -6.85 23.79
CA ASN A 20 -6.68 -6.94 23.50
C ASN A 20 -5.91 -7.75 24.56
N SER A 21 -6.60 -8.51 25.39
CA SER A 21 -5.97 -9.46 26.32
C SER A 21 -5.35 -10.67 25.59
N ASP A 22 -5.52 -10.74 24.27
CA ASP A 22 -4.91 -11.73 23.40
C ASP A 22 -3.39 -11.50 23.23
N TRP A 23 -2.82 -12.01 22.17
CA TRP A 23 -1.38 -12.08 21.95
C TRP A 23 -0.65 -10.72 21.87
N ILE A 24 -1.29 -9.63 21.46
CA ILE A 24 -0.65 -8.30 21.43
C ILE A 24 -0.50 -7.77 22.86
N TYR A 25 -1.59 -7.74 23.62
CA TYR A 25 -1.58 -7.26 25.00
C TYR A 25 -0.67 -8.09 25.90
N SER A 26 -0.62 -9.40 25.71
CA SER A 26 0.25 -10.30 26.46
C SER A 26 1.75 -10.04 26.27
N ARG A 27 2.14 -9.41 25.16
CA ARG A 27 3.54 -9.05 24.87
C ARG A 27 4.00 -7.74 25.50
N LEU A 28 3.07 -6.90 25.94
CA LEU A 28 3.39 -5.64 26.59
C LEU A 28 4.03 -5.90 27.96
N ASP A 29 5.02 -5.09 28.34
CA ASP A 29 5.54 -5.09 29.69
C ASP A 29 4.54 -4.49 30.70
N LYS A 30 4.91 -4.48 31.99
CA LYS A 30 4.02 -4.02 33.06
C LYS A 30 3.62 -2.55 32.92
N GLU A 31 4.56 -1.71 32.51
CA GLU A 31 4.33 -0.26 32.38
C GLU A 31 3.47 0.04 31.15
N GLN A 32 3.77 -0.62 30.04
CA GLN A 32 3.00 -0.55 28.82
C GLN A 32 1.54 -1.02 29.03
N ARG A 33 1.34 -2.14 29.73
CA ARG A 33 -0.01 -2.63 30.10
C ARG A 33 -0.75 -1.63 30.98
N ALA A 34 -0.08 -1.00 31.94
CA ALA A 34 -0.71 0.01 32.77
C ALA A 34 -1.15 1.21 31.94
N ALA A 35 -0.28 1.77 31.11
CA ALA A 35 -0.60 2.87 30.21
C ALA A 35 -1.75 2.51 29.25
N TYR A 36 -1.71 1.30 28.68
CA TYR A 36 -2.74 0.80 27.78
C TYR A 36 -4.12 0.72 28.46
N ARG A 37 -4.19 0.18 29.67
CA ARG A 37 -5.43 0.09 30.46
C ARG A 37 -5.99 1.47 30.79
N THR A 38 -5.13 2.40 31.23
CA THR A 38 -5.56 3.77 31.52
C THR A 38 -6.15 4.43 30.29
N TYR A 39 -5.46 4.32 29.14
CA TYR A 39 -5.90 4.99 27.93
C TYR A 39 -7.15 4.32 27.31
N TYR A 40 -7.10 3.04 27.04
CA TYR A 40 -8.21 2.34 26.36
C TYR A 40 -9.34 1.95 27.30
N GLY A 41 -9.05 1.56 28.54
CA GLY A 41 -10.04 1.18 29.52
C GLY A 41 -10.74 2.38 30.15
N ASP A 42 -9.97 3.19 30.87
CA ASP A 42 -10.54 4.25 31.70
C ASP A 42 -10.97 5.46 30.87
N TYR A 43 -10.32 5.75 29.75
CA TYR A 43 -10.63 6.90 28.93
C TYR A 43 -11.48 6.52 27.69
N VAL A 44 -10.98 5.71 26.77
CA VAL A 44 -11.66 5.44 25.49
C VAL A 44 -12.93 4.61 25.68
N SER A 45 -12.88 3.53 26.46
CA SER A 45 -14.07 2.69 26.72
C SER A 45 -15.13 3.42 27.51
N LYS A 46 -14.73 4.28 28.47
CA LYS A 46 -15.64 5.13 29.21
C LYS A 46 -16.34 6.11 28.27
N GLU A 47 -15.62 6.86 27.45
CA GLU A 47 -16.18 7.78 26.47
C GLU A 47 -17.16 7.09 25.52
N PHE A 48 -16.80 5.89 25.03
CA PHE A 48 -17.64 5.09 24.15
C PHE A 48 -18.97 4.72 24.81
N ASN A 49 -18.93 4.23 26.05
CA ASN A 49 -20.12 3.83 26.80
C ASN A 49 -21.01 5.04 27.16
N GLU A 50 -20.41 6.14 27.60
CA GLU A 50 -21.16 7.35 27.97
C GLU A 50 -21.88 7.98 26.76
N LYS A 51 -21.24 8.02 25.60
CA LYS A 51 -21.83 8.58 24.39
C LYS A 51 -22.96 7.73 23.83
N ASN A 52 -22.95 6.41 24.00
CA ASN A 52 -23.96 5.45 23.54
C ASN A 52 -24.45 5.72 22.09
N LEU A 53 -23.51 6.00 21.20
CA LEU A 53 -23.78 6.40 19.81
C LEU A 53 -24.31 5.22 18.99
N LYS A 54 -25.12 5.52 17.95
CA LYS A 54 -25.67 4.54 16.99
C LYS A 54 -25.61 5.08 15.57
N GLY A 55 -25.71 4.17 14.59
CA GLY A 55 -25.75 4.51 13.17
C GLY A 55 -24.54 5.34 12.73
N LYS A 56 -24.77 6.35 11.92
CA LYS A 56 -23.73 7.21 11.33
C LYS A 56 -22.85 7.87 12.39
N ALA A 57 -23.43 8.39 13.47
CA ALA A 57 -22.67 9.00 14.56
C ALA A 57 -21.68 8.04 15.22
N LEU A 58 -22.06 6.77 15.38
CA LEU A 58 -21.14 5.74 15.88
C LEU A 58 -20.02 5.45 14.87
N THR A 59 -20.33 5.36 13.58
CA THR A 59 -19.33 5.14 12.52
C THR A 59 -18.33 6.28 12.48
N GLU A 60 -18.80 7.53 12.52
CA GLU A 60 -17.93 8.71 12.56
C GLU A 60 -17.03 8.74 13.79
N TRP A 61 -17.58 8.43 14.97
CA TRP A 61 -16.79 8.36 16.20
C TRP A 61 -15.70 7.27 16.12
N LYS A 62 -16.04 6.08 15.64
CA LYS A 62 -15.08 4.97 15.43
C LYS A 62 -13.97 5.38 14.46
N PHE A 63 -14.33 5.99 13.33
CA PHE A 63 -13.36 6.47 12.36
C PHE A 63 -12.40 7.50 12.97
N GLN A 64 -12.94 8.53 13.65
CA GLN A 64 -12.11 9.54 14.31
C GLN A 64 -11.20 8.93 15.38
N ARG A 65 -11.69 7.93 16.10
CA ARG A 65 -10.92 7.22 17.11
C ARG A 65 -9.78 6.43 16.47
N TYR A 66 -10.06 5.70 15.42
CA TYR A 66 -9.06 4.95 14.65
C TYR A 66 -7.96 5.87 14.07
N MET A 67 -8.38 6.97 13.45
CA MET A 67 -7.44 7.92 12.85
C MET A 67 -6.54 8.61 13.89
N ARG A 68 -7.02 8.85 15.11
CA ARG A 68 -6.18 9.38 16.20
C ARG A 68 -5.07 8.42 16.58
N ASP A 69 -5.35 7.14 16.69
CA ASP A 69 -4.33 6.13 17.01
C ASP A 69 -3.36 5.92 15.86
N TYR A 70 -3.87 5.90 14.63
CA TYR A 70 -3.05 5.83 13.44
C TYR A 70 -2.07 7.02 13.35
N PHE A 71 -2.56 8.24 13.48
CA PHE A 71 -1.71 9.43 13.44
C PHE A 71 -0.78 9.56 14.65
N ALA A 72 -1.17 9.08 15.82
CA ALA A 72 -0.27 9.03 16.97
C ALA A 72 0.92 8.11 16.71
N THR A 73 0.69 6.97 16.05
CA THR A 73 1.76 6.05 15.62
C THR A 73 2.63 6.69 14.55
N ALA A 74 2.03 7.32 13.53
CA ALA A 74 2.75 8.02 12.48
C ALA A 74 3.61 9.16 13.03
N HIS A 75 3.09 9.95 13.98
CA HIS A 75 3.85 11.02 14.67
C HIS A 75 5.04 10.46 15.45
N ALA A 76 4.86 9.33 16.15
CA ALA A 76 5.96 8.69 16.87
C ALA A 76 7.05 8.18 15.90
N LEU A 77 6.66 7.64 14.75
CA LEU A 77 7.56 7.22 13.69
C LEU A 77 8.36 8.42 13.13
N ASP A 78 7.67 9.49 12.74
CA ASP A 78 8.27 10.72 12.22
C ASP A 78 9.32 11.29 13.19
N ARG A 79 8.96 11.42 14.47
CA ARG A 79 9.91 11.88 15.51
C ARG A 79 11.15 10.98 15.62
N ASN A 80 11.01 9.67 15.50
CA ASN A 80 12.14 8.74 15.60
C ASN A 80 13.01 8.74 14.33
N ILE A 81 12.41 8.95 13.16
CA ILE A 81 13.16 9.18 11.92
C ILE A 81 13.99 10.48 12.06
N GLY A 82 13.39 11.56 12.58
CA GLY A 82 14.12 12.80 12.87
C GLY A 82 15.40 12.56 13.69
N LYS A 83 15.30 11.78 14.79
CA LYS A 83 16.47 11.44 15.62
C LYS A 83 17.57 10.66 14.85
N ILE A 84 17.19 9.82 13.91
CA ILE A 84 18.16 9.10 13.08
C ILE A 84 18.87 10.10 12.14
N LEU A 85 18.14 11.03 11.55
CA LEU A 85 18.71 12.05 10.68
C LEU A 85 19.64 12.99 11.46
N ASP A 86 19.23 13.46 12.64
CA ASP A 86 20.04 14.27 13.54
C ASP A 86 21.34 13.54 13.92
N PHE A 87 21.26 12.24 14.24
CA PHE A 87 22.44 11.42 14.53
C PHE A 87 23.41 11.37 13.36
N LEU A 88 22.94 11.23 12.12
CA LEU A 88 23.80 11.23 10.95
C LEU A 88 24.52 12.58 10.75
N ASP A 89 23.80 13.68 10.97
CA ASP A 89 24.32 15.02 10.84
C ASP A 89 25.36 15.35 11.96
N GLU A 90 25.03 15.06 13.21
CA GLU A 90 25.87 15.31 14.38
C GLU A 90 27.20 14.50 14.36
N ASN A 91 27.19 13.33 13.71
CA ASN A 91 28.37 12.48 13.61
C ASN A 91 29.13 12.60 12.26
N GLY A 92 28.74 13.54 11.39
CA GLY A 92 29.40 13.77 10.11
C GLY A 92 29.22 12.60 9.11
N LEU A 93 28.17 11.80 9.28
CA LEU A 93 27.87 10.62 8.45
C LEU A 93 26.93 10.94 7.29
N ALA A 94 26.23 12.07 7.34
CA ALA A 94 25.15 12.40 6.42
C ALA A 94 25.58 12.43 4.95
N GLU A 95 26.77 12.98 4.66
CA GLU A 95 27.31 13.10 3.30
C GLU A 95 27.75 11.75 2.69
N ASN A 96 27.96 10.74 3.52
CA ASN A 96 28.38 9.39 3.09
C ASN A 96 27.33 8.31 3.39
N THR A 97 26.06 8.71 3.51
CA THR A 97 24.97 7.79 3.82
C THR A 97 23.81 7.98 2.85
N ILE A 98 23.39 6.90 2.21
CA ILE A 98 22.13 6.86 1.46
C ILE A 98 21.01 6.62 2.46
N VAL A 99 20.06 7.54 2.51
CA VAL A 99 18.85 7.40 3.35
C VAL A 99 17.65 7.14 2.46
N ILE A 100 16.95 6.05 2.74
CA ILE A 100 15.72 5.66 2.02
C ILE A 100 14.59 5.54 3.02
N TYR A 101 13.49 6.25 2.75
CA TYR A 101 12.21 6.08 3.43
C TYR A 101 11.21 5.49 2.44
N GLY A 102 10.60 4.38 2.79
CA GLY A 102 9.62 3.70 1.96
C GLY A 102 8.72 2.79 2.79
N SER A 103 7.74 2.20 2.12
CA SER A 103 6.87 1.17 2.69
C SER A 103 6.78 -0.02 1.75
N ASP A 104 6.52 -1.20 2.30
CA ASP A 104 6.28 -2.45 1.57
C ASP A 104 4.92 -2.46 0.89
N GLN A 105 3.95 -1.67 1.38
CA GLN A 105 2.57 -1.65 0.92
C GLN A 105 1.89 -0.32 1.25
N GLY A 106 0.78 -0.03 0.56
CA GLY A 106 -0.17 0.99 0.95
C GLY A 106 -1.15 0.49 2.01
N PHE A 107 -2.18 1.27 2.33
CA PHE A 107 -3.18 0.90 3.32
C PHE A 107 -4.48 1.69 3.12
N TYR A 108 -5.63 0.99 3.20
CA TYR A 108 -6.94 1.62 3.23
C TYR A 108 -7.21 2.19 4.62
N LEU A 109 -7.62 3.44 4.66
CA LEU A 109 -8.04 4.13 5.89
C LEU A 109 -9.55 4.41 5.88
N GLY A 110 -10.31 3.52 5.26
CA GLY A 110 -11.75 3.60 5.11
C GLY A 110 -12.22 3.82 3.68
N GLU A 111 -11.31 4.03 2.73
CA GLU A 111 -11.64 4.05 1.32
C GLU A 111 -12.22 2.68 0.92
N HIS A 112 -13.17 2.68 0.00
CA HIS A 112 -13.93 1.49 -0.40
C HIS A 112 -14.65 0.76 0.76
N GLY A 113 -14.71 1.37 1.95
CA GLY A 113 -15.25 0.76 3.17
C GLY A 113 -14.30 -0.19 3.89
N TRP A 114 -13.00 -0.15 3.61
CA TRP A 114 -12.02 -1.09 4.14
C TRP A 114 -10.91 -0.45 4.97
N PHE A 115 -10.32 -1.29 5.81
CA PHE A 115 -9.10 -1.03 6.58
C PHE A 115 -8.18 -2.21 6.39
N ASP A 116 -7.44 -2.23 5.30
CA ASP A 116 -6.52 -3.30 4.92
C ASP A 116 -5.68 -2.89 3.70
N LYS A 117 -5.10 -3.83 2.95
CA LYS A 117 -4.05 -3.57 1.96
C LYS A 117 -3.95 -4.62 0.84
N ARG A 118 -5.05 -5.26 0.41
CA ARG A 118 -4.94 -6.45 -0.44
C ARG A 118 -5.45 -6.28 -1.86
N PHE A 119 -6.47 -5.48 -2.05
CA PHE A 119 -6.96 -5.21 -3.39
C PHE A 119 -6.00 -4.32 -4.19
N ILE A 120 -6.02 -4.45 -5.51
CA ILE A 120 -5.16 -3.74 -6.46
C ILE A 120 -5.42 -2.22 -6.55
N TYR A 121 -6.29 -1.63 -5.73
CA TYR A 121 -6.60 -0.20 -5.81
C TYR A 121 -5.45 0.68 -5.32
N GLU A 122 -5.47 1.97 -5.70
CA GLU A 122 -4.34 2.89 -5.46
C GLU A 122 -3.94 2.99 -3.99
N GLU A 123 -4.89 2.93 -3.06
CA GLU A 123 -4.61 2.98 -1.61
C GLU A 123 -3.72 1.83 -1.14
N SER A 124 -3.86 0.67 -1.76
CA SER A 124 -3.03 -0.52 -1.48
C SER A 124 -1.71 -0.50 -2.23
N LEU A 125 -1.69 -0.03 -3.48
CA LEU A 125 -0.52 -0.08 -4.34
C LEU A 125 0.46 1.07 -4.10
N ARG A 126 -0.05 2.28 -3.80
CA ARG A 126 0.80 3.46 -3.64
C ARG A 126 1.44 3.49 -2.27
N THR A 127 2.75 3.53 -2.26
CA THR A 127 3.57 3.63 -1.04
C THR A 127 4.37 4.91 -1.05
N PRO A 128 4.68 5.49 0.13
CA PRO A 128 5.66 6.56 0.19
C PRO A 128 7.03 6.03 -0.25
N PHE A 129 7.76 6.83 -1.03
CA PHE A 129 9.15 6.56 -1.36
C PHE A 129 9.93 7.86 -1.46
N MET A 130 10.95 7.99 -0.64
CA MET A 130 11.88 9.12 -0.65
C MET A 130 13.30 8.60 -0.53
N ILE A 131 14.23 9.20 -1.26
CA ILE A 131 15.64 8.83 -1.20
C ILE A 131 16.51 10.09 -1.16
N ARG A 132 17.48 10.12 -0.24
CA ARG A 132 18.57 11.08 -0.20
C ARG A 132 19.86 10.33 -0.51
N TYR A 133 20.58 10.79 -1.54
CA TYR A 133 21.90 10.28 -1.89
C TYR A 133 22.78 11.48 -2.24
N PRO A 134 23.53 12.03 -1.26
CA PRO A 134 24.36 13.20 -1.45
C PRO A 134 25.37 13.04 -2.60
N GLY A 135 25.56 14.09 -3.38
CA GLY A 135 26.46 14.08 -4.54
C GLY A 135 25.94 13.32 -5.77
N VAL A 136 24.88 12.54 -5.66
CA VAL A 136 24.30 11.75 -6.77
C VAL A 136 22.89 12.22 -7.15
N ILE A 137 22.02 12.43 -6.19
CA ILE A 137 20.64 12.88 -6.43
C ILE A 137 20.55 14.38 -6.16
N LYS A 138 20.11 15.14 -7.16
CA LYS A 138 19.85 16.57 -6.99
C LYS A 138 18.64 16.79 -6.06
N PRO A 139 18.75 17.66 -5.05
CA PRO A 139 17.62 17.99 -4.20
C PRO A 139 16.38 18.45 -5.00
N GLY A 140 15.20 18.00 -4.57
CA GLY A 140 13.95 18.32 -5.25
C GLY A 140 13.66 17.51 -6.53
N THR A 141 14.49 16.49 -6.85
CA THR A 141 14.20 15.57 -7.97
C THR A 141 12.90 14.81 -7.70
N VAL A 142 12.01 14.81 -8.70
CA VAL A 142 10.77 14.02 -8.70
C VAL A 142 10.84 13.03 -9.85
N ILE A 143 10.49 11.78 -9.58
CA ILE A 143 10.44 10.69 -10.56
C ILE A 143 8.97 10.30 -10.74
N GLU A 144 8.47 10.49 -11.98
CA GLU A 144 7.08 10.18 -12.35
C GLU A 144 6.87 8.70 -12.71
N GLN A 145 7.95 7.98 -12.97
CA GLN A 145 7.92 6.57 -13.34
C GLN A 145 7.48 5.69 -12.17
N SER A 146 6.68 4.67 -12.45
CA SER A 146 6.27 3.69 -11.44
C SER A 146 7.46 2.83 -11.01
N LEU A 147 7.87 2.96 -9.76
CA LEU A 147 8.86 2.11 -9.11
C LEU A 147 8.15 0.99 -8.34
N LEU A 148 8.73 -0.18 -8.27
CA LEU A 148 8.20 -1.34 -7.55
C LEU A 148 9.14 -1.77 -6.43
N ASN A 149 8.62 -2.45 -5.43
CA ASN A 149 9.42 -3.00 -4.33
C ASN A 149 10.52 -3.94 -4.83
N ILE A 150 10.26 -4.70 -5.90
CA ILE A 150 11.25 -5.59 -6.53
C ILE A 150 12.42 -4.83 -7.18
N ASP A 151 12.28 -3.54 -7.43
CA ASP A 151 13.32 -2.71 -8.06
C ASP A 151 14.38 -2.21 -7.06
N TRP A 152 14.11 -2.32 -5.76
CA TRP A 152 15.03 -1.84 -4.73
C TRP A 152 16.32 -2.67 -4.69
N ALA A 153 16.21 -4.00 -4.69
CA ALA A 153 17.38 -4.86 -4.63
C ALA A 153 18.37 -4.61 -5.79
N PRO A 154 17.96 -4.63 -7.07
CA PRO A 154 18.88 -4.35 -8.16
C PRO A 154 19.44 -2.93 -8.12
N THR A 155 18.66 -1.94 -7.66
CA THR A 155 19.12 -0.56 -7.53
C THR A 155 20.20 -0.43 -6.44
N LEU A 156 19.99 -1.03 -5.28
CA LEU A 156 20.95 -0.99 -4.17
C LEU A 156 22.24 -1.74 -4.51
N LEU A 157 22.14 -2.87 -5.20
CA LEU A 157 23.32 -3.62 -5.68
C LEU A 157 24.14 -2.77 -6.65
N GLU A 158 23.48 -2.14 -7.61
CA GLU A 158 24.16 -1.25 -8.57
C GLU A 158 24.83 -0.06 -7.87
N MET A 159 24.15 0.59 -6.90
CA MET A 159 24.72 1.67 -6.09
C MET A 159 25.95 1.22 -5.28
N ALA A 160 25.95 -0.03 -4.84
CA ALA A 160 27.08 -0.63 -4.13
C ALA A 160 28.22 -1.14 -5.06
N GLY A 161 28.08 -0.99 -6.39
CA GLY A 161 29.04 -1.51 -7.36
C GLY A 161 29.05 -3.05 -7.46
N VAL A 162 27.96 -3.70 -7.06
CA VAL A 162 27.81 -5.16 -7.09
C VAL A 162 26.97 -5.56 -8.30
N SER A 163 27.37 -6.64 -8.96
CA SER A 163 26.61 -7.18 -10.10
C SER A 163 25.23 -7.63 -9.68
N VAL A 164 24.21 -7.26 -10.47
CA VAL A 164 22.82 -7.70 -10.24
C VAL A 164 22.65 -9.15 -10.76
N PRO A 165 22.23 -10.09 -9.90
CA PRO A 165 21.93 -11.46 -10.32
C PRO A 165 20.82 -11.52 -11.37
N GLN A 166 20.92 -12.47 -12.31
CA GLN A 166 19.97 -12.60 -13.42
C GLN A 166 18.56 -13.04 -12.98
N GLU A 167 18.46 -13.65 -11.81
CA GLU A 167 17.20 -14.13 -11.23
C GLU A 167 16.32 -12.99 -10.69
N ILE A 168 16.88 -11.80 -10.49
CA ILE A 168 16.14 -10.64 -10.01
C ILE A 168 15.22 -10.12 -11.12
N GLN A 169 13.92 -10.13 -10.88
CA GLN A 169 12.90 -9.64 -11.82
C GLN A 169 12.76 -8.12 -11.84
N GLY A 170 13.21 -7.43 -10.77
CA GLY A 170 13.19 -5.97 -10.68
C GLY A 170 14.19 -5.32 -11.63
N LYS A 171 13.99 -4.01 -11.89
CA LYS A 171 14.86 -3.18 -12.73
C LYS A 171 15.49 -2.08 -11.88
N SER A 172 16.80 -1.88 -12.01
CA SER A 172 17.46 -0.77 -11.33
C SER A 172 16.94 0.58 -11.84
N PHE A 173 16.55 1.44 -10.91
CA PHE A 173 16.17 2.83 -11.19
C PHE A 173 17.30 3.84 -10.89
N SER A 174 18.52 3.39 -10.69
CA SER A 174 19.66 4.27 -10.41
C SER A 174 19.85 5.34 -11.50
N GLY A 175 19.60 4.99 -12.77
CA GLY A 175 19.63 5.93 -13.87
C GLY A 175 18.57 7.03 -13.76
N LEU A 176 17.35 6.72 -13.31
CA LEU A 176 16.29 7.71 -13.09
C LEU A 176 16.68 8.70 -11.99
N LEU A 177 17.30 8.22 -10.92
CA LEU A 177 17.80 9.07 -9.83
C LEU A 177 18.82 10.11 -10.30
N GLN A 178 19.56 9.81 -11.38
CA GLN A 178 20.54 10.69 -12.01
C GLN A 178 19.97 11.49 -13.20
N ASN A 179 18.65 11.52 -13.36
CA ASN A 179 17.95 12.14 -14.50
C ASN A 179 18.42 11.64 -15.87
N LYS A 180 18.88 10.39 -15.95
CA LYS A 180 19.24 9.76 -17.22
C LYS A 180 17.98 9.25 -17.92
N MET A 181 17.92 9.42 -19.23
CA MET A 181 16.89 8.77 -20.04
C MET A 181 17.19 7.27 -20.13
N ILE A 182 16.35 6.46 -19.51
CA ILE A 182 16.41 5.00 -19.59
C ILE A 182 15.06 4.46 -20.07
N ASN A 183 15.10 3.31 -20.73
CA ASN A 183 13.86 2.62 -21.08
C ASN A 183 13.22 2.05 -19.82
N TRP A 184 12.05 2.55 -19.47
CA TRP A 184 11.32 2.15 -18.27
C TRP A 184 9.99 1.53 -18.63
N ARG A 185 9.39 0.78 -17.66
CA ARG A 185 8.09 0.15 -17.84
C ARG A 185 6.99 1.21 -18.00
N ASP A 186 6.01 0.94 -18.83
CA ASP A 186 4.82 1.76 -19.04
C ASP A 186 3.60 1.26 -18.25
N HIS A 187 3.70 0.07 -17.66
CA HIS A 187 2.70 -0.51 -16.79
C HIS A 187 3.34 -1.39 -15.72
N VAL A 188 2.58 -1.66 -14.66
CA VAL A 188 2.96 -2.56 -13.57
C VAL A 188 1.96 -3.69 -13.47
N TYR A 189 2.45 -4.88 -13.11
CA TYR A 189 1.65 -6.10 -12.89
C TYR A 189 1.47 -6.34 -11.40
N TYR A 190 0.29 -6.81 -11.01
CA TYR A 190 -0.03 -7.21 -9.65
C TYR A 190 -0.85 -8.49 -9.67
N HIS A 191 -0.59 -9.40 -8.72
CA HIS A 191 -1.40 -10.59 -8.49
C HIS A 191 -1.58 -10.84 -6.99
N TYR A 192 -2.83 -11.05 -6.56
CA TYR A 192 -3.20 -11.47 -5.21
C TYR A 192 -3.74 -12.90 -5.23
N TYR A 193 -3.08 -13.80 -4.47
CA TYR A 193 -3.32 -15.25 -4.51
C TYR A 193 -4.11 -15.78 -3.31
N GLU A 194 -4.09 -15.06 -2.18
CA GLU A 194 -4.55 -15.57 -0.90
C GLU A 194 -6.09 -15.61 -0.81
N TYR A 195 -6.65 -16.80 -1.04
CA TYR A 195 -8.10 -17.04 -0.99
C TYR A 195 -8.37 -18.52 -0.65
N PRO A 196 -9.45 -18.89 0.12
CA PRO A 196 -10.41 -17.99 0.80
C PRO A 196 -9.94 -17.50 2.17
N GLN A 197 -8.86 -18.01 2.72
CA GLN A 197 -8.39 -17.70 4.06
C GLN A 197 -6.99 -17.06 4.00
N PRO A 198 -6.63 -16.23 5.00
CA PRO A 198 -7.44 -15.82 6.17
C PRO A 198 -8.34 -14.61 5.92
N HIS A 199 -8.15 -13.85 4.83
CA HIS A 199 -8.73 -12.51 4.66
C HIS A 199 -9.99 -12.44 3.80
N ARG A 200 -10.35 -13.52 3.11
CA ARG A 200 -11.54 -13.61 2.23
C ARG A 200 -11.57 -12.55 1.11
N VAL A 201 -10.42 -12.02 0.73
CA VAL A 201 -10.31 -11.13 -0.42
C VAL A 201 -10.28 -11.97 -1.69
N MET A 202 -11.18 -11.67 -2.63
CA MET A 202 -11.28 -12.43 -3.87
C MET A 202 -9.96 -12.36 -4.65
N PRO A 203 -9.44 -13.50 -5.15
CA PRO A 203 -8.19 -13.52 -5.87
C PRO A 203 -8.34 -12.76 -7.18
N HIS A 204 -7.32 -12.00 -7.52
CA HIS A 204 -7.35 -11.14 -8.69
C HIS A 204 -5.94 -10.80 -9.16
N PHE A 205 -5.82 -10.46 -10.42
CA PHE A 205 -4.60 -9.93 -11.01
C PHE A 205 -4.94 -8.84 -12.01
N GLY A 206 -3.96 -8.01 -12.33
CA GLY A 206 -4.21 -6.92 -13.27
C GLY A 206 -2.96 -6.13 -13.61
N ILE A 207 -3.18 -5.12 -14.44
CA ILE A 207 -2.16 -4.14 -14.76
C ILE A 207 -2.63 -2.72 -14.45
N ARG A 208 -1.67 -1.89 -14.11
CA ARG A 208 -1.84 -0.45 -13.91
C ARG A 208 -0.88 0.29 -14.83
N THR A 209 -1.42 1.08 -15.75
CA THR A 209 -0.68 2.06 -16.57
C THR A 209 -0.71 3.43 -15.90
N SER A 210 -0.09 4.46 -16.47
CA SER A 210 -0.24 5.83 -15.95
C SER A 210 -1.69 6.31 -15.91
N LYS A 211 -2.55 5.81 -16.81
CA LYS A 211 -3.91 6.30 -17.01
C LYS A 211 -5.02 5.30 -16.69
N TYR A 212 -4.79 4.03 -16.87
CA TYR A 212 -5.82 2.99 -16.72
C TYR A 212 -5.36 1.88 -15.81
N LYS A 213 -6.33 1.27 -15.13
CA LYS A 213 -6.15 0.02 -14.39
C LYS A 213 -7.16 -0.99 -14.90
N LEU A 214 -6.67 -2.18 -15.31
CA LEU A 214 -7.48 -3.32 -15.72
C LEU A 214 -7.27 -4.45 -14.75
N VAL A 215 -8.35 -4.98 -14.17
CA VAL A 215 -8.31 -6.02 -13.15
C VAL A 215 -9.16 -7.22 -13.58
N ARG A 216 -8.63 -8.42 -13.39
CA ARG A 216 -9.32 -9.70 -13.58
C ARG A 216 -9.54 -10.35 -12.22
N PHE A 217 -10.79 -10.42 -11.77
CA PHE A 217 -11.18 -11.25 -10.64
C PHE A 217 -11.51 -12.66 -11.09
N TYR A 218 -11.15 -13.66 -10.29
CA TYR A 218 -11.36 -15.06 -10.61
C TYR A 218 -11.70 -15.88 -9.35
N GLY A 219 -12.00 -17.16 -9.50
CA GLY A 219 -12.44 -18.04 -8.41
C GLY A 219 -13.95 -18.18 -8.38
N ASP A 220 -14.59 -17.84 -7.26
CA ASP A 220 -16.04 -17.98 -7.10
C ASP A 220 -16.83 -17.07 -8.04
N GLN A 221 -16.26 -15.92 -8.40
CA GLN A 221 -16.81 -15.01 -9.40
C GLN A 221 -15.74 -14.66 -10.43
N ASN A 222 -16.19 -14.47 -11.68
CA ASN A 222 -15.30 -14.18 -12.80
C ASN A 222 -15.76 -12.91 -13.51
N PHE A 223 -15.08 -11.80 -13.25
CA PHE A 223 -15.41 -10.51 -13.87
C PHE A 223 -14.17 -9.64 -14.08
N TRP A 224 -14.35 -8.55 -14.82
CA TRP A 224 -13.33 -7.57 -15.09
C TRP A 224 -13.73 -6.22 -14.53
N GLU A 225 -12.73 -5.46 -14.12
CA GLU A 225 -12.87 -4.04 -13.81
C GLU A 225 -11.91 -3.22 -14.67
N LEU A 226 -12.35 -2.02 -15.02
CA LEU A 226 -11.55 -1.02 -15.73
C LEU A 226 -11.80 0.33 -15.12
N TYR A 227 -10.72 1.02 -14.75
CA TYR A 227 -10.75 2.36 -14.19
C TYR A 227 -9.92 3.32 -15.01
N ASN A 228 -10.42 4.54 -15.18
CA ASN A 228 -9.67 5.67 -15.74
C ASN A 228 -9.14 6.50 -14.56
N LEU A 229 -7.89 6.33 -14.20
CA LEU A 229 -7.27 6.93 -13.01
C LEU A 229 -7.16 8.47 -13.08
N GLU A 230 -7.24 9.07 -14.28
CA GLU A 230 -7.27 10.54 -14.44
C GLU A 230 -8.65 11.12 -14.13
N GLN A 231 -9.72 10.42 -14.47
CA GLN A 231 -11.10 10.87 -14.29
C GLN A 231 -11.73 10.34 -13.01
N ASP A 232 -11.28 9.19 -12.55
CA ASP A 232 -11.75 8.48 -11.36
C ASP A 232 -10.55 7.98 -10.55
N PRO A 233 -9.79 8.89 -9.92
CA PRO A 233 -8.61 8.51 -9.13
C PRO A 233 -8.95 7.72 -7.87
N GLN A 234 -10.22 7.64 -7.49
CA GLN A 234 -10.71 6.86 -6.35
C GLN A 234 -11.26 5.49 -6.77
N GLU A 235 -11.24 5.16 -8.06
CA GLU A 235 -11.66 3.85 -8.59
C GLU A 235 -13.07 3.40 -8.13
N LEU A 236 -14.02 4.32 -8.17
CA LEU A 236 -15.41 4.08 -7.75
C LEU A 236 -16.32 3.66 -8.91
N ASN A 237 -15.91 3.91 -10.15
CA ASN A 237 -16.74 3.67 -11.34
C ASN A 237 -16.09 2.66 -12.28
N ASN A 238 -16.49 1.40 -12.17
CA ASN A 238 -16.06 0.37 -13.11
C ASN A 238 -16.68 0.59 -14.49
N ILE A 239 -15.87 1.05 -15.45
CA ILE A 239 -16.28 1.34 -16.84
C ILE A 239 -16.04 0.15 -17.79
N TYR A 240 -15.65 -1.02 -17.31
CA TYR A 240 -15.29 -2.16 -18.16
C TYR A 240 -16.38 -2.50 -19.19
N LYS A 241 -17.63 -2.63 -18.76
CA LYS A 241 -18.74 -3.00 -19.67
C LYS A 241 -18.94 -2.02 -20.81
N GLN A 242 -18.64 -0.73 -20.60
CA GLN A 242 -18.79 0.31 -21.62
C GLN A 242 -17.70 0.19 -22.70
N PHE A 243 -16.52 -0.33 -22.33
CA PHE A 243 -15.35 -0.38 -23.19
C PHE A 243 -14.90 -1.80 -23.55
N GLU A 244 -15.64 -2.83 -23.15
CA GLU A 244 -15.26 -4.25 -23.28
C GLU A 244 -14.74 -4.64 -24.66
N ASN A 245 -15.35 -4.14 -25.72
CA ASN A 245 -14.98 -4.45 -27.11
C ASN A 245 -14.06 -3.39 -27.75
N SER A 246 -13.65 -2.38 -26.99
CA SER A 246 -12.82 -1.29 -27.48
C SER A 246 -11.38 -1.73 -27.81
N LYS A 247 -10.70 -0.93 -28.64
CA LYS A 247 -9.26 -1.08 -28.87
C LYS A 247 -8.45 -0.93 -27.59
N LEU A 248 -8.91 -0.07 -26.66
CA LEU A 248 -8.28 0.15 -25.36
C LEU A 248 -8.22 -1.15 -24.55
N VAL A 249 -9.38 -1.79 -24.31
CA VAL A 249 -9.43 -3.02 -23.52
C VAL A 249 -8.66 -4.15 -24.17
N LYS A 250 -8.71 -4.27 -25.50
CA LYS A 250 -7.89 -5.25 -26.24
C LYS A 250 -6.40 -5.05 -26.01
N LYS A 251 -5.93 -3.78 -26.07
CA LYS A 251 -4.52 -3.44 -25.79
C LYS A 251 -4.15 -3.76 -24.35
N LEU A 252 -4.95 -3.34 -23.36
CA LEU A 252 -4.67 -3.60 -21.96
C LEU A 252 -4.64 -5.11 -21.63
N LYS A 253 -5.51 -5.92 -22.26
CA LYS A 253 -5.49 -7.37 -22.10
C LYS A 253 -4.24 -8.00 -22.71
N GLU A 254 -3.76 -7.48 -23.83
CA GLU A 254 -2.50 -7.96 -24.45
C GLU A 254 -1.30 -7.60 -23.56
N ASP A 255 -1.25 -6.36 -23.03
CA ASP A 255 -0.20 -5.93 -22.11
C ASP A 255 -0.20 -6.78 -20.82
N LEU A 256 -1.39 -7.07 -20.28
CA LEU A 256 -1.55 -7.99 -19.15
C LEU A 256 -1.00 -9.37 -19.45
N LYS A 257 -1.32 -9.92 -20.63
CA LYS A 257 -0.82 -11.23 -21.05
C LYS A 257 0.70 -11.24 -21.17
N VAL A 258 1.29 -10.20 -21.74
CA VAL A 258 2.75 -10.05 -21.82
C VAL A 258 3.36 -10.07 -20.43
N SER A 259 2.82 -9.29 -19.48
CA SER A 259 3.32 -9.27 -18.09
C SER A 259 3.20 -10.63 -17.41
N VAL A 260 2.06 -11.30 -17.54
CA VAL A 260 1.84 -12.64 -16.97
C VAL A 260 2.91 -13.63 -17.45
N LEU A 261 3.28 -13.59 -18.73
CA LEU A 261 4.33 -14.44 -19.28
C LEU A 261 5.73 -14.01 -18.85
N GLU A 262 6.02 -12.69 -18.80
CA GLU A 262 7.30 -12.14 -18.36
C GLU A 262 7.61 -12.56 -16.92
N TYR A 263 6.61 -12.46 -16.03
CA TYR A 263 6.75 -12.83 -14.61
C TYR A 263 6.54 -14.33 -14.34
N LYS A 264 6.31 -15.14 -15.37
CA LYS A 264 6.11 -16.60 -15.26
C LYS A 264 4.99 -16.97 -14.28
N ASP A 265 3.88 -16.25 -14.37
CA ASP A 265 2.72 -16.50 -13.53
C ASP A 265 1.84 -17.62 -14.17
N ASP A 266 2.11 -18.84 -13.76
CA ASP A 266 1.44 -20.03 -14.33
C ASP A 266 -0.07 -20.03 -14.06
N LEU A 267 -0.51 -19.55 -12.88
CA LEU A 267 -1.92 -19.50 -12.53
C LEU A 267 -2.67 -18.47 -13.39
N ALA A 268 -2.14 -17.25 -13.49
CA ALA A 268 -2.74 -16.22 -14.33
C ALA A 268 -2.71 -16.64 -15.83
N THR A 269 -1.64 -17.32 -16.27
CA THR A 269 -1.55 -17.89 -17.63
C THR A 269 -2.71 -18.83 -17.92
N GLN A 270 -3.00 -19.78 -17.04
CA GLN A 270 -4.12 -20.71 -17.17
C GLN A 270 -5.49 -20.03 -17.18
N ILE A 271 -5.65 -18.94 -16.43
CA ILE A 271 -6.91 -18.18 -16.34
C ILE A 271 -7.16 -17.36 -17.60
N ILE A 272 -6.12 -16.75 -18.17
CA ILE A 272 -6.25 -15.92 -19.39
C ILE A 272 -6.52 -16.78 -20.64
N GLN A 273 -6.06 -18.02 -20.66
CA GLN A 273 -6.27 -18.94 -21.78
C GLN A 273 -7.68 -19.55 -21.85
N LYS A 274 -8.44 -19.47 -20.76
CA LYS A 274 -9.84 -19.92 -20.68
C LYS A 274 -10.81 -18.81 -21.10
#